data_36d0b4abcf199518e8d5dd0f777cd707
#
_entry.id   36d0b4abcf199518e8d5dd0f777cd707
#
_cell.length_a   1.000
_cell.length_b   1.000
_cell.length_c   1.000
_cell.angle_alpha   90.00
_cell.angle_beta   90.00
_cell.angle_gamma   90.00
#
_symmetry.space_group_name_H-M   'P 1'
#
loop_
_entity.id
_entity.type
_entity.pdbx_description
1 polymer ?
#
loop_
_entity_poly.entity_id
_entity_poly.type
_entity_poly.pdbx_seq_one_letter_code
_entity_poly.pdbx_strand_id
1 'polypeptide(L)'
;MRLDLIAALSLVVFFASPASADTNAKLLLQNSPLAGFRYYEGKQLWSEMKVGDTLQLVREPDNSHDPKAVRIDWQGHKLGYVPRTDNKALARFMDQGSKAEARITRLKKSRNPWQRMEFEVYLDIGQPIQK
;
A
#
# COMPACT_ATOMS: atom_id res chain seq x y z
N MET A 1 -48.16 -56.49 14.85
CA MET A 1 -47.56 -55.19 15.25
C MET A 1 -46.63 -54.78 14.18
N ARG A 2 -47.00 -53.77 13.39
CA ARG A 2 -46.11 -53.18 12.41
C ARG A 2 -45.51 -51.95 13.02
N LEU A 3 -44.19 -51.95 13.20
CA LEU A 3 -43.40 -50.76 13.52
C LEU A 3 -43.09 -50.06 12.23
N ASP A 4 -43.89 -49.07 11.93
CA ASP A 4 -43.56 -48.16 10.85
C ASP A 4 -42.45 -47.24 11.33
N LEU A 5 -41.22 -47.61 11.02
CA LEU A 5 -40.08 -46.75 11.16
C LEU A 5 -40.19 -45.69 10.05
N ILE A 6 -40.80 -44.57 10.34
CA ILE A 6 -40.68 -43.39 9.51
C ILE A 6 -39.31 -42.84 9.75
N ALA A 7 -38.37 -43.21 8.90
CA ALA A 7 -37.09 -42.53 8.83
C ALA A 7 -37.34 -41.15 8.30
N ALA A 8 -37.47 -40.18 9.19
CA ALA A 8 -37.46 -38.80 8.79
C ALA A 8 -36.06 -38.49 8.30
N LEU A 9 -35.87 -38.52 6.99
CA LEU A 9 -34.65 -38.06 6.35
C LEU A 9 -34.62 -36.54 6.48
N SER A 10 -33.97 -36.08 7.55
CA SER A 10 -33.73 -34.66 7.75
C SER A 10 -32.71 -34.22 6.71
N LEU A 11 -33.18 -33.64 5.62
CA LEU A 11 -32.32 -33.00 4.61
C LEU A 11 -31.75 -31.74 5.22
N VAL A 12 -30.57 -31.82 5.79
CA VAL A 12 -29.82 -30.62 6.22
C VAL A 12 -29.27 -29.95 4.98
N VAL A 13 -29.98 -28.96 4.48
CA VAL A 13 -29.50 -28.11 3.40
C VAL A 13 -28.49 -27.15 4.02
N PHE A 14 -27.21 -27.43 3.85
CA PHE A 14 -26.18 -26.46 4.13
C PHE A 14 -26.24 -25.39 3.05
N PHE A 15 -26.80 -24.24 3.38
CA PHE A 15 -26.55 -23.04 2.60
C PHE A 15 -25.15 -22.58 2.95
N ALA A 16 -24.16 -22.98 2.15
CA ALA A 16 -22.88 -22.31 2.15
C ALA A 16 -23.15 -20.88 1.67
N SER A 17 -23.22 -19.94 2.60
CA SER A 17 -23.12 -18.52 2.24
C SER A 17 -21.84 -18.36 1.44
N PRO A 18 -21.87 -17.80 0.22
CA PRO A 18 -20.63 -17.47 -0.44
C PRO A 18 -19.88 -16.55 0.53
N ALA A 19 -18.75 -17.03 1.06
CA ALA A 19 -17.85 -16.16 1.78
C ALA A 19 -17.65 -14.97 0.85
N SER A 20 -18.10 -13.79 1.26
CA SER A 20 -17.71 -12.56 0.58
C SER A 20 -16.20 -12.55 0.68
N ALA A 21 -15.55 -12.99 -0.40
CA ALA A 21 -14.12 -12.84 -0.52
C ALA A 21 -13.86 -11.35 -0.41
N ASP A 22 -13.31 -10.91 0.73
CA ASP A 22 -12.65 -9.62 0.82
C ASP A 22 -11.55 -9.65 -0.23
N THR A 23 -11.92 -9.27 -1.46
CA THR A 23 -10.96 -9.10 -2.53
C THR A 23 -10.19 -7.83 -2.21
N ASN A 24 -9.19 -7.97 -1.34
CA ASN A 24 -8.15 -6.96 -1.14
C ASN A 24 -7.26 -6.95 -2.38
N ALA A 25 -7.86 -6.64 -3.54
CA ALA A 25 -7.13 -6.52 -4.77
C ALA A 25 -6.32 -5.23 -4.72
N LYS A 26 -5.01 -5.37 -4.87
CA LYS A 26 -4.06 -4.26 -4.95
C LYS A 26 -3.42 -4.26 -6.32
N LEU A 27 -3.41 -3.08 -6.94
CA LEU A 27 -2.74 -2.86 -8.20
C LEU A 27 -1.37 -2.27 -7.95
N LEU A 28 -0.32 -2.93 -8.42
CA LEU A 28 1.01 -2.34 -8.44
C LEU A 28 1.02 -1.16 -9.43
N LEU A 29 1.19 0.05 -8.91
CA LEU A 29 1.23 1.26 -9.72
C LEU A 29 2.63 1.54 -10.25
N GLN A 30 3.62 1.47 -9.39
CA GLN A 30 5.00 1.84 -9.73
C GLN A 30 6.01 1.30 -8.74
N ASN A 31 7.26 1.21 -9.19
CA ASN A 31 8.45 1.01 -8.37
C ASN A 31 9.34 2.24 -8.56
N SER A 32 9.77 2.85 -7.48
CA SER A 32 10.51 4.10 -7.51
C SER A 32 11.66 4.10 -6.52
N PRO A 33 12.76 4.81 -6.82
CA PRO A 33 13.74 5.17 -5.80
C PRO A 33 13.18 6.25 -4.89
N LEU A 34 13.76 6.38 -3.71
CA LEU A 34 13.41 7.45 -2.77
C LEU A 34 14.24 8.70 -3.08
N ALA A 35 13.55 9.82 -3.25
CA ALA A 35 14.21 11.12 -3.45
C ALA A 35 14.47 11.81 -2.11
N GLY A 36 15.62 12.44 -1.97
CA GLY A 36 15.94 13.30 -0.82
C GLY A 36 16.38 12.57 0.43
N PHE A 37 16.72 11.31 0.38
CA PHE A 37 17.10 10.49 1.54
C PHE A 37 18.10 11.19 2.49
N ARG A 38 19.13 11.83 1.96
CA ARG A 38 20.20 12.46 2.76
C ARG A 38 19.77 13.70 3.55
N TYR A 39 18.62 14.29 3.21
CA TYR A 39 18.15 15.54 3.82
C TYR A 39 17.24 15.33 5.02
N TYR A 40 16.81 14.09 5.27
CA TYR A 40 15.81 13.76 6.27
C TYR A 40 16.31 12.68 7.23
N GLU A 41 15.41 11.98 7.89
CA GLU A 41 15.72 11.11 9.02
C GLU A 41 16.21 9.69 8.64
N GLY A 42 16.27 9.37 7.35
CA GLY A 42 16.57 8.01 6.88
C GLY A 42 17.93 7.47 7.33
N LYS A 43 18.95 8.34 7.43
CA LYS A 43 20.29 7.93 7.86
C LYS A 43 20.29 7.43 9.31
N GLN A 44 19.61 8.14 10.20
CA GLN A 44 19.52 7.78 11.62
C GLN A 44 18.72 6.49 11.85
N LEU A 45 17.74 6.23 10.96
CA LEU A 45 16.80 5.12 11.07
C LEU A 45 17.22 3.90 10.25
N TRP A 46 18.31 4.00 9.52
CA TRP A 46 18.74 3.00 8.54
C TRP A 46 18.78 1.57 9.09
N SER A 47 19.35 1.39 10.28
CA SER A 47 19.51 0.06 10.89
C SER A 47 18.18 -0.57 11.33
N GLU A 48 17.14 0.24 11.48
CA GLU A 48 15.83 -0.22 11.95
C GLU A 48 14.89 -0.59 10.79
N MET A 49 15.13 -0.04 9.60
CA MET A 49 14.32 -0.30 8.42
C MET A 49 14.64 -1.65 7.79
N LYS A 50 13.63 -2.33 7.28
CA LYS A 50 13.74 -3.64 6.62
C LYS A 50 12.97 -3.66 5.33
N VAL A 51 13.44 -4.44 4.36
CA VAL A 51 12.68 -4.77 3.16
C VAL A 51 11.35 -5.39 3.58
N GLY A 52 10.26 -4.94 2.95
CA GLY A 52 8.89 -5.31 3.30
C GLY A 52 8.19 -4.36 4.27
N ASP A 53 8.92 -3.45 4.91
CA ASP A 53 8.31 -2.45 5.79
C ASP A 53 7.35 -1.55 5.01
N THR A 54 6.22 -1.24 5.66
CA THR A 54 5.23 -0.31 5.13
C THR A 54 5.73 1.12 5.23
N LEU A 55 5.51 1.87 4.16
CA LEU A 55 5.74 3.31 4.10
C LEU A 55 4.42 4.05 4.01
N GLN A 56 4.31 5.18 4.70
CA GLN A 56 3.16 6.07 4.60
C GLN A 56 3.38 7.06 3.47
N LEU A 57 2.38 7.23 2.63
CA LEU A 57 2.35 8.22 1.56
C LEU A 57 1.53 9.43 2.02
N VAL A 58 2.12 10.59 2.01
CA VAL A 58 1.48 11.84 2.43
C VAL A 58 1.47 12.83 1.29
N ARG A 59 0.27 13.13 0.79
CA ARG A 59 0.10 14.12 -0.27
C ARG A 59 0.34 15.53 0.28
N GLU A 60 1.17 16.30 -0.42
CA GLU A 60 1.50 17.69 -0.05
C GLU A 60 1.16 18.65 -1.22
N PRO A 61 -0.13 18.97 -1.44
CA PRO A 61 -0.53 19.85 -2.55
C PRO A 61 0.01 21.29 -2.39
N ASP A 62 0.29 21.69 -1.15
CA ASP A 62 0.80 23.04 -0.84
C ASP A 62 2.34 23.09 -0.80
N ASN A 63 3.02 22.04 -1.24
CA ASN A 63 4.47 22.04 -1.31
C ASN A 63 4.96 23.12 -2.29
N SER A 64 5.78 24.05 -1.80
CA SER A 64 6.25 25.19 -2.59
C SER A 64 7.18 24.82 -3.74
N HIS A 65 7.82 23.66 -3.67
CA HIS A 65 8.74 23.17 -4.71
C HIS A 65 8.04 22.29 -5.74
N ASP A 66 6.97 21.62 -5.37
CA ASP A 66 6.24 20.72 -6.25
C ASP A 66 4.79 20.52 -5.77
N PRO A 67 3.80 21.04 -6.50
CA PRO A 67 2.39 20.88 -6.13
C PRO A 67 1.89 19.43 -6.26
N LYS A 68 2.68 18.54 -6.89
CA LYS A 68 2.40 17.10 -6.99
C LYS A 68 3.19 16.26 -5.98
N ALA A 69 3.83 16.90 -5.01
CA ALA A 69 4.66 16.20 -4.04
C ALA A 69 3.88 15.14 -3.26
N VAL A 70 4.49 13.98 -3.15
CA VAL A 70 4.06 12.90 -2.27
C VAL A 70 5.22 12.57 -1.34
N ARG A 71 5.06 12.87 -0.06
CA ARG A 71 6.05 12.60 0.97
C ARG A 71 6.01 11.12 1.37
N ILE A 72 7.15 10.58 1.68
CA ILE A 72 7.33 9.22 2.17
C ILE A 72 7.74 9.28 3.63
N ASP A 73 6.94 8.67 4.50
CA ASP A 73 7.22 8.50 5.91
C ASP A 73 7.37 7.02 6.27
N TRP A 74 8.21 6.72 7.24
CA TRP A 74 8.35 5.42 7.88
C TRP A 74 8.11 5.58 9.37
N GLN A 75 7.09 4.92 9.92
CA GLN A 75 6.70 5.02 11.33
C GLN A 75 6.61 6.48 11.83
N GLY A 76 6.03 7.37 11.03
CA GLY A 76 5.89 8.78 11.34
C GLY A 76 7.13 9.64 11.10
N HIS A 77 8.24 9.05 10.64
CA HIS A 77 9.47 9.76 10.35
C HIS A 77 9.60 10.05 8.85
N LYS A 78 9.86 11.29 8.52
CA LYS A 78 10.05 11.69 7.13
C LYS A 78 11.34 11.13 6.56
N LEU A 79 11.22 10.36 5.48
CA LEU A 79 12.35 9.78 4.76
C LEU A 79 12.72 10.55 3.50
N GLY A 80 11.75 11.12 2.83
CA GLY A 80 11.94 11.80 1.56
C GLY A 80 10.65 11.92 0.78
N TYR A 81 10.75 11.81 -0.54
CA TYR A 81 9.62 11.98 -1.47
C TYR A 81 9.66 10.94 -2.59
N VAL A 82 8.51 10.71 -3.18
CA VAL A 82 8.45 10.10 -4.51
C VAL A 82 9.17 11.01 -5.50
N PRO A 83 10.05 10.50 -6.36
CA PRO A 83 10.74 11.35 -7.32
C PRO A 83 9.75 12.16 -8.16
N ARG A 84 10.12 13.40 -8.44
CA ARG A 84 9.29 14.33 -9.20
C ARG A 84 8.91 13.80 -10.59
N THR A 85 9.81 13.04 -11.20
CA THR A 85 9.57 12.35 -12.48
C THR A 85 8.51 11.26 -12.41
N ASP A 86 8.23 10.71 -11.20
CA ASP A 86 7.40 9.53 -10.99
C ASP A 86 6.12 9.82 -10.19
N ASN A 87 5.86 11.07 -9.80
CA ASN A 87 4.79 11.36 -8.84
C ASN A 87 3.44 11.75 -9.45
N LYS A 88 3.39 12.05 -10.75
CA LYS A 88 2.20 12.61 -11.40
C LYS A 88 0.97 11.71 -11.30
N ALA A 89 1.12 10.45 -11.67
CA ALA A 89 0.01 9.50 -11.65
C ALA A 89 -0.45 9.23 -10.21
N LEU A 90 0.50 9.01 -9.30
CA LEU A 90 0.21 8.76 -7.89
C LEU A 90 -0.51 9.94 -7.25
N ALA A 91 -0.02 11.16 -7.44
CA ALA A 91 -0.66 12.37 -6.91
C ALA A 91 -2.10 12.50 -7.42
N ARG A 92 -2.33 12.23 -8.70
CA ARG A 92 -3.68 12.27 -9.28
C ARG A 92 -4.61 11.24 -8.65
N PHE A 93 -4.18 10.00 -8.50
CA PHE A 93 -4.99 8.96 -7.85
C PHE A 93 -5.30 9.31 -6.40
N MET A 94 -4.34 9.82 -5.65
CA MET A 94 -4.56 10.25 -4.27
C MET A 94 -5.54 11.42 -4.20
N ASP A 95 -5.44 12.39 -5.11
CA ASP A 95 -6.35 13.53 -5.17
C ASP A 95 -7.79 13.11 -5.55
N GLN A 96 -7.95 12.00 -6.25
CA GLN A 96 -9.24 11.38 -6.57
C GLN A 96 -9.80 10.51 -5.44
N GLY A 97 -9.09 10.39 -4.32
CA GLY A 97 -9.52 9.61 -3.17
C GLY A 97 -9.08 8.15 -3.16
N SER A 98 -8.22 7.74 -4.11
CA SER A 98 -7.67 6.39 -4.10
C SER A 98 -6.78 6.18 -2.88
N LYS A 99 -6.91 5.01 -2.25
CA LYS A 99 -5.99 4.58 -1.20
C LYS A 99 -4.74 4.01 -1.83
N ALA A 100 -3.59 4.54 -1.44
CA ALA A 100 -2.29 4.09 -1.88
C ALA A 100 -1.46 3.61 -0.68
N GLU A 101 -0.76 2.51 -0.88
CA GLU A 101 0.19 1.96 0.08
C GLU A 101 1.55 1.82 -0.56
N ALA A 102 2.60 1.90 0.23
CA ALA A 102 3.95 1.66 -0.25
C ALA A 102 4.70 0.70 0.67
N ARG A 103 5.65 -0.02 0.08
CA ARG A 103 6.54 -0.94 0.80
C ARG A 103 7.95 -0.82 0.30
N ILE A 104 8.89 -0.93 1.22
CA ILE A 104 10.32 -0.99 0.89
C ILE A 104 10.60 -2.31 0.17
N THR A 105 11.20 -2.22 -1.02
CA THR A 105 11.60 -3.39 -1.81
C THR A 105 13.11 -3.59 -1.83
N ARG A 106 13.88 -2.54 -1.59
CA ARG A 106 15.33 -2.59 -1.61
C ARG A 106 15.93 -1.60 -0.63
N LEU A 107 16.91 -2.08 0.13
CA LEU A 107 17.78 -1.28 0.99
C LEU A 107 19.23 -1.65 0.65
N LYS A 108 20.00 -0.66 0.25
CA LYS A 108 21.41 -0.83 -0.11
C LYS A 108 22.25 0.30 0.46
N LYS A 109 23.32 -0.04 1.17
CA LYS A 109 24.34 0.94 1.55
C LYS A 109 25.05 1.40 0.29
N SER A 110 24.82 2.65 -0.09
CA SER A 110 25.44 3.26 -1.27
C SER A 110 25.85 4.70 -0.96
N ARG A 111 26.96 5.13 -1.56
CA ARG A 111 27.34 6.55 -1.54
C ARG A 111 26.38 7.43 -2.33
N ASN A 112 25.71 6.83 -3.34
CA ASN A 112 24.67 7.52 -4.10
C ASN A 112 23.34 7.40 -3.35
N PRO A 113 22.77 8.51 -2.82
CA PRO A 113 21.51 8.48 -2.06
C PRO A 113 20.33 7.91 -2.85
N TRP A 114 20.31 8.07 -4.17
CA TRP A 114 19.27 7.56 -5.06
C TRP A 114 19.24 6.03 -5.14
N GLN A 115 20.33 5.36 -4.78
CA GLN A 115 20.44 3.90 -4.82
C GLN A 115 20.20 3.25 -3.46
N ARG A 116 19.94 4.04 -2.42
CA ARG A 116 19.83 3.52 -1.05
C ARG A 116 18.53 2.81 -0.78
N MET A 117 17.43 3.31 -1.31
CA MET A 117 16.10 2.76 -1.10
C MET A 117 15.28 2.76 -2.36
N GLU A 118 14.61 1.64 -2.61
CA GLU A 118 13.52 1.53 -3.59
C GLU A 118 12.25 1.07 -2.87
N PHE A 119 11.12 1.47 -3.39
CA PHE A 119 9.81 1.10 -2.87
C PHE A 119 8.81 0.88 -3.99
N GLU A 120 7.83 0.04 -3.71
CA GLU A 120 6.67 -0.19 -4.58
C GLU A 120 5.47 0.54 -4.02
N VAL A 121 4.64 1.08 -4.93
CA VAL A 121 3.37 1.71 -4.60
C VAL A 121 2.24 0.87 -5.16
N TYR A 122 1.28 0.55 -4.31
CA TYR A 122 0.07 -0.18 -4.65
C TYR A 122 -1.16 0.70 -4.45
N LEU A 123 -2.10 0.59 -5.39
CA LEU A 123 -3.45 1.15 -5.23
C LEU A 123 -4.40 0.05 -4.75
N ASP A 124 -5.25 0.41 -3.81
CA ASP A 124 -6.35 -0.45 -3.38
C ASP A 124 -7.50 -0.33 -4.40
N ILE A 125 -7.78 -1.41 -5.12
CA ILE A 125 -8.86 -1.49 -6.12
C ILE A 125 -10.00 -2.43 -5.71
N GLY A 126 -9.93 -3.00 -4.50
CA GLY A 126 -10.92 -3.95 -3.98
C GLY A 126 -12.14 -3.30 -3.33
N GLN A 127 -12.20 -1.98 -3.23
CA GLN A 127 -13.33 -1.27 -2.64
C GLN A 127 -14.32 -0.85 -3.73
N PRO A 128 -15.64 -1.11 -3.55
CA PRO A 128 -16.62 -0.54 -4.44
C PRO A 128 -16.56 0.99 -4.36
N ILE A 129 -16.57 1.64 -5.52
CA ILE A 129 -16.67 3.10 -5.61
C ILE A 129 -17.99 3.49 -4.93
N GLN A 130 -17.90 4.04 -3.75
CA GLN A 130 -19.06 4.66 -3.11
C GLN A 130 -19.32 5.98 -3.83
N LYS A 131 -20.42 6.00 -4.57
CA LYS A 131 -20.94 7.23 -5.13
C LYS A 131 -21.54 8.08 -4.02
#